data_d46241d199b85433e7e58e4f4b2ac221
#
_entry.id   d46241d199b85433e7e58e4f4b2ac221
#
_cell.length_a   1.000
_cell.length_b   1.000
_cell.length_c   1.000
_cell.angle_alpha   90.00
_cell.angle_beta   90.00
_cell.angle_gamma   90.00
#
_symmetry.space_group_name_H-M   'P 1'
#
loop_
_entity.id
_entity.type
_entity.pdbx_description
1 polymer ?
#
loop_
_entity_poly.entity_id
_entity_poly.type
_entity_poly.pdbx_seq_one_letter_code
_entity_poly.pdbx_strand_id
1 'polypeptide(L)'
;MTTQVEGTPAMPRPLEQPTARAEAAPGERFIYIAGPNTPMGGGMFKVAEYLVQSQQGGSDGPVLRMLETRGGGSSLLSPLYLAKAIAQLVRAKRSGRLAGVHVNVAERMSLVRKGALIAACRMLEVPVVLHLHAAQLHHTYRALPAPAQALVRRMFAMPASCVVLGKGAADFVAHELRVPAERIEIVINGVPEPKAARRAAMPAVPHVVFLGNLSERKGVSDLLRALNHPVLSDRQLRLTLAGGGDVEKYAALAHELGVSDRVEFKGWADPATVGRLLSQADLLVLPSYDEGLPLAILEGLAHGVAVVCTPVGEIPHVLTDGVNASFVQPGDSAGIARAIARVLADPGLREQLERNGKALHQELFSLERFSTSVARIHQRHFGTSGRAAAQD
;
A
#
# COMPACT_ATOMS: atom_id res chain seq x y z
N MET A 1 -8.35 10.72 42.87
CA MET A 1 -7.36 9.85 42.17
C MET A 1 -7.09 10.48 40.85
N THR A 2 -5.95 11.10 40.73
CA THR A 2 -5.52 11.89 39.55
C THR A 2 -4.97 10.95 38.50
N THR A 3 -5.68 10.75 37.40
CA THR A 3 -5.21 9.99 36.24
C THR A 3 -4.19 10.84 35.53
N GLN A 4 -2.93 10.40 35.51
CA GLN A 4 -1.88 10.97 34.68
C GLN A 4 -2.23 10.70 33.20
N VAL A 5 -2.40 11.77 32.44
CA VAL A 5 -2.42 11.74 30.98
C VAL A 5 -0.97 11.52 30.55
N GLU A 6 -0.65 10.31 30.15
CA GLU A 6 0.65 10.02 29.52
C GLU A 6 0.80 10.84 28.23
N GLY A 7 1.94 11.49 28.14
CA GLY A 7 2.26 12.48 27.12
C GLY A 7 2.14 11.95 25.68
N THR A 8 1.85 12.87 24.79
CA THR A 8 1.85 12.71 23.33
C THR A 8 3.06 11.89 22.88
N PRO A 9 2.89 10.76 22.17
CA PRO A 9 4.01 9.94 21.75
C PRO A 9 4.91 10.78 20.84
N ALA A 10 6.20 10.85 21.20
CA ALA A 10 7.22 11.52 20.42
C ALA A 10 7.19 11.00 18.98
N MET A 11 7.25 11.92 18.02
CA MET A 11 7.33 11.57 16.60
C MET A 11 8.46 10.55 16.39
N PRO A 12 8.21 9.42 15.73
CA PRO A 12 9.26 8.46 15.44
C PRO A 12 10.36 9.16 14.65
N ARG A 13 11.59 9.00 15.09
CA ARG A 13 12.76 9.46 14.33
C ARG A 13 12.67 8.90 12.91
N PRO A 14 13.05 9.67 11.87
CA PRO A 14 13.23 9.10 10.54
C PRO A 14 14.07 7.84 10.72
N LEU A 15 13.64 6.73 10.09
CA LEU A 15 14.45 5.54 10.06
C LEU A 15 15.85 6.00 9.64
N GLU A 16 16.85 5.71 10.47
CA GLU A 16 18.23 5.76 10.00
C GLU A 16 18.20 5.03 8.67
N GLN A 17 18.60 5.72 7.61
CA GLN A 17 18.66 5.11 6.28
C GLN A 17 19.31 3.76 6.50
N PRO A 18 18.69 2.63 6.09
CA PRO A 18 19.29 1.32 6.29
C PRO A 18 20.72 1.50 5.88
N THR A 19 21.63 1.30 6.84
CA THR A 19 23.02 1.74 6.82
C THR A 19 23.52 1.47 5.43
N ALA A 20 23.68 2.52 4.71
CA ALA A 20 23.93 2.49 3.30
C ALA A 20 24.73 1.21 2.99
N ARG A 21 24.24 0.33 2.13
CA ARG A 21 25.19 -0.11 1.15
C ARG A 21 25.58 1.20 0.50
N ALA A 22 26.55 1.76 1.18
CA ALA A 22 27.16 3.01 0.88
C ALA A 22 27.30 3.12 -0.63
N GLU A 23 27.36 4.30 -1.08
CA GLU A 23 27.86 4.70 -2.37
C GLU A 23 28.13 3.54 -3.31
N ALA A 24 27.22 3.33 -4.29
CA ALA A 24 27.41 2.30 -5.31
C ALA A 24 28.88 2.32 -5.74
N ALA A 25 29.50 1.14 -5.85
CA ALA A 25 30.90 1.00 -6.25
C ALA A 25 31.20 1.92 -7.44
N PRO A 26 32.42 2.47 -7.59
CA PRO A 26 32.76 3.34 -8.72
C PRO A 26 32.33 2.68 -10.03
N GLY A 27 31.39 3.27 -10.78
CA GLY A 27 30.88 2.76 -12.04
C GLY A 27 29.51 2.05 -11.97
N GLU A 28 28.95 1.73 -10.83
CA GLU A 28 27.67 1.05 -10.71
C GLU A 28 26.49 1.97 -11.03
N ARG A 29 25.62 1.51 -11.97
CA ARG A 29 24.39 2.25 -12.36
C ARG A 29 23.30 2.08 -11.30
N PHE A 30 22.44 3.07 -11.16
CA PHE A 30 21.32 3.03 -10.21
C PHE A 30 20.03 3.59 -10.82
N ILE A 31 18.92 3.23 -10.20
CA ILE A 31 17.58 3.71 -10.53
C ILE A 31 17.06 4.51 -9.32
N TYR A 32 16.46 5.67 -9.57
CA TYR A 32 15.70 6.37 -8.55
C TYR A 32 14.28 5.84 -8.45
N ILE A 33 13.83 5.56 -7.23
CA ILE A 33 12.43 5.30 -6.87
C ILE A 33 11.87 6.60 -6.27
N ALA A 34 11.11 7.34 -7.06
CA ALA A 34 10.58 8.64 -6.65
C ALA A 34 9.25 8.48 -5.89
N GLY A 35 9.30 8.67 -4.58
CA GLY A 35 8.18 8.50 -3.67
C GLY A 35 8.34 9.27 -2.37
N PRO A 36 7.41 9.15 -1.41
CA PRO A 36 7.65 9.58 -0.04
C PRO A 36 8.71 8.66 0.59
N ASN A 37 9.63 9.23 1.35
CA ASN A 37 10.65 8.49 2.09
C ASN A 37 10.44 8.66 3.60
N THR A 38 9.20 8.51 4.04
CA THR A 38 8.83 8.59 5.45
C THR A 38 7.91 7.42 5.82
N PRO A 39 8.05 6.82 7.01
CA PRO A 39 7.19 5.74 7.48
C PRO A 39 5.69 6.10 7.44
N MET A 40 5.36 7.38 7.60
CA MET A 40 3.99 7.89 7.49
C MET A 40 3.49 8.00 6.03
N GLY A 41 4.28 7.61 5.05
CA GLY A 41 3.93 7.63 3.62
C GLY A 41 2.88 6.59 3.19
N GLY A 42 2.37 5.78 4.13
CA GLY A 42 1.33 4.80 3.88
C GLY A 42 1.77 3.66 2.96
N GLY A 43 0.80 3.04 2.28
CA GLY A 43 1.06 1.86 1.42
C GLY A 43 2.07 2.11 0.31
N MET A 44 2.09 3.29 -0.31
CA MET A 44 3.04 3.61 -1.38
C MET A 44 4.49 3.66 -0.87
N PHE A 45 4.74 4.14 0.35
CA PHE A 45 6.06 4.07 0.99
C PHE A 45 6.46 2.60 1.23
N LYS A 46 5.55 1.80 1.79
CA LYS A 46 5.80 0.36 2.04
C LYS A 46 6.15 -0.40 0.76
N VAL A 47 5.42 -0.17 -0.34
CA VAL A 47 5.73 -0.81 -1.64
C VAL A 47 7.13 -0.43 -2.12
N ALA A 48 7.49 0.85 -2.04
CA ALA A 48 8.83 1.31 -2.42
C ALA A 48 9.92 0.71 -1.51
N GLU A 49 9.67 0.63 -0.19
CA GLU A 49 10.56 0.02 0.79
C GLU A 49 10.76 -1.47 0.50
N TYR A 50 9.69 -2.22 0.29
CA TYR A 50 9.75 -3.65 -0.08
C TYR A 50 10.57 -3.87 -1.36
N LEU A 51 10.39 -3.01 -2.37
CA LEU A 51 11.14 -3.09 -3.60
C LEU A 51 12.63 -2.84 -3.38
N VAL A 52 13.00 -1.86 -2.56
CA VAL A 52 14.41 -1.58 -2.23
C VAL A 52 15.01 -2.71 -1.38
N GLN A 53 14.25 -3.22 -0.41
CA GLN A 53 14.70 -4.33 0.45
C GLN A 53 14.88 -5.64 -0.31
N SER A 54 14.04 -5.92 -1.32
CA SER A 54 14.14 -7.14 -2.12
C SER A 54 15.48 -7.26 -2.86
N GLN A 55 16.18 -6.16 -3.09
CA GLN A 55 17.52 -6.15 -3.72
C GLN A 55 18.68 -6.34 -2.74
N GLN A 56 18.46 -6.24 -1.42
CA GLN A 56 19.52 -6.43 -0.42
C GLN A 56 19.99 -7.89 -0.32
N GLY A 57 19.27 -8.83 -0.93
CA GLY A 57 19.57 -10.26 -0.97
C GLY A 57 20.59 -10.72 -2.03
N GLY A 58 21.31 -9.82 -2.69
CA GLY A 58 22.37 -10.21 -3.65
C GLY A 58 21.95 -10.26 -5.12
N SER A 59 20.91 -9.51 -5.53
CA SER A 59 20.58 -9.38 -6.95
C SER A 59 21.66 -8.63 -7.72
N ASP A 60 22.12 -9.18 -8.85
CA ASP A 60 23.04 -8.54 -9.82
C ASP A 60 22.43 -7.34 -10.57
N GLY A 61 21.30 -6.81 -10.07
CA GLY A 61 20.57 -5.69 -10.69
C GLY A 61 21.09 -4.31 -10.26
N PRO A 62 20.65 -3.26 -10.95
CA PRO A 62 21.03 -1.88 -10.60
C PRO A 62 20.54 -1.51 -9.21
N VAL A 63 21.34 -0.77 -8.46
CA VAL A 63 20.98 -0.31 -7.12
C VAL A 63 19.75 0.59 -7.17
N LEU A 64 18.73 0.29 -6.36
CA LEU A 64 17.57 1.17 -6.19
C LEU A 64 17.84 2.21 -5.09
N ARG A 65 17.56 3.47 -5.38
CA ARG A 65 17.74 4.60 -4.46
C ARG A 65 16.46 5.40 -4.33
N MET A 66 16.05 5.67 -3.10
CA MET A 66 14.89 6.53 -2.87
C MET A 66 15.19 7.98 -3.29
N LEU A 67 14.24 8.58 -4.01
CA LEU A 67 14.23 10.00 -4.35
C LEU A 67 13.03 10.65 -3.66
N GLU A 68 13.31 11.37 -2.56
CA GLU A 68 12.28 12.04 -1.78
C GLU A 68 11.73 13.26 -2.53
N THR A 69 10.40 13.31 -2.66
CA THR A 69 9.71 14.38 -3.41
C THR A 69 8.67 15.15 -2.61
N ARG A 70 8.42 14.77 -1.35
CA ARG A 70 7.40 15.39 -0.50
C ARG A 70 7.97 15.97 0.80
N GLY A 71 8.91 15.25 1.43
CA GLY A 71 9.36 15.47 2.80
C GLY A 71 8.40 14.95 3.87
N GLY A 72 8.93 14.77 5.08
CA GLY A 72 8.14 14.51 6.28
C GLY A 72 7.72 15.84 6.92
N GLY A 73 6.42 16.08 7.11
CA GLY A 73 5.90 17.28 7.77
C GLY A 73 4.97 18.11 6.89
N SER A 74 5.00 19.45 7.07
CA SER A 74 4.08 20.36 6.38
C SER A 74 4.16 20.25 4.85
N SER A 75 2.99 20.18 4.21
CA SER A 75 2.89 20.17 2.74
C SER A 75 3.42 21.45 2.09
N LEU A 76 3.55 22.56 2.85
CA LEU A 76 4.10 23.82 2.38
C LEU A 76 5.59 23.73 2.01
N LEU A 77 6.32 22.78 2.59
CA LEU A 77 7.72 22.54 2.27
C LEU A 77 7.93 21.64 1.04
N SER A 78 6.87 21.06 0.50
CA SER A 78 6.95 20.15 -0.67
C SER A 78 7.66 20.77 -1.90
N PRO A 79 7.52 22.07 -2.24
CA PRO A 79 8.27 22.66 -3.35
C PRO A 79 9.79 22.62 -3.16
N LEU A 80 10.28 22.78 -1.93
CA LEU A 80 11.71 22.69 -1.62
C LEU A 80 12.25 21.27 -1.80
N TYR A 81 11.48 20.27 -1.36
CA TYR A 81 11.83 18.86 -1.57
C TYR A 81 11.83 18.49 -3.04
N LEU A 82 10.87 19.01 -3.82
CA LEU A 82 10.84 18.80 -5.27
C LEU A 82 12.06 19.46 -5.94
N ALA A 83 12.42 20.70 -5.59
CA ALA A 83 13.60 21.37 -6.12
C ALA A 83 14.89 20.60 -5.77
N LYS A 84 15.01 20.08 -4.55
CA LYS A 84 16.11 19.21 -4.13
C LYS A 84 16.15 17.92 -4.95
N ALA A 85 15.00 17.29 -5.18
CA ALA A 85 14.91 16.08 -5.99
C ALA A 85 15.34 16.33 -7.45
N ILE A 86 14.94 17.45 -8.04
CA ILE A 86 15.37 17.84 -9.40
C ILE A 86 16.88 18.11 -9.43
N ALA A 87 17.44 18.79 -8.42
CA ALA A 87 18.87 19.01 -8.33
C ALA A 87 19.65 17.68 -8.21
N GLN A 88 19.15 16.74 -7.43
CA GLN A 88 19.71 15.38 -7.33
C GLN A 88 19.63 14.64 -8.67
N LEU A 89 18.50 14.75 -9.38
CA LEU A 89 18.31 14.17 -10.71
C LEU A 89 19.36 14.71 -11.72
N VAL A 90 19.57 16.04 -11.75
CA VAL A 90 20.56 16.67 -12.62
C VAL A 90 21.98 16.19 -12.31
N ARG A 91 22.36 16.13 -11.02
CA ARG A 91 23.67 15.61 -10.60
C ARG A 91 23.84 14.14 -11.01
N ALA A 92 22.81 13.32 -10.80
CA ALA A 92 22.82 11.92 -11.15
C ALA A 92 22.93 11.68 -12.66
N LYS A 93 22.24 12.48 -13.48
CA LYS A 93 22.38 12.43 -14.94
C LYS A 93 23.79 12.81 -15.38
N ARG A 94 24.38 13.89 -14.83
CA ARG A 94 25.74 14.32 -15.12
C ARG A 94 26.80 13.30 -14.75
N SER A 95 26.57 12.49 -13.71
CA SER A 95 27.52 11.43 -13.32
C SER A 95 27.54 10.25 -14.28
N GLY A 96 26.61 10.17 -15.26
CA GLY A 96 26.46 9.05 -16.19
C GLY A 96 25.96 7.75 -15.56
N ARG A 97 25.66 7.75 -14.26
CA ARG A 97 25.31 6.55 -13.47
C ARG A 97 23.80 6.31 -13.35
N LEU A 98 22.96 7.31 -13.66
CA LEU A 98 21.51 7.20 -13.58
C LEU A 98 20.98 6.39 -14.77
N ALA A 99 20.38 5.23 -14.48
CA ALA A 99 19.76 4.37 -15.48
C ALA A 99 18.35 4.84 -15.84
N GLY A 100 17.57 5.29 -14.86
CA GLY A 100 16.21 5.76 -15.04
C GLY A 100 15.54 6.17 -13.74
N VAL A 101 14.28 6.58 -13.82
CA VAL A 101 13.47 6.97 -12.67
C VAL A 101 12.14 6.21 -12.67
N HIS A 102 11.88 5.46 -11.62
CA HIS A 102 10.59 4.83 -11.34
C HIS A 102 9.77 5.79 -10.47
N VAL A 103 8.68 6.31 -11.00
CA VAL A 103 7.89 7.37 -10.36
C VAL A 103 6.60 6.82 -9.79
N ASN A 104 6.52 6.70 -8.47
CA ASN A 104 5.28 6.32 -7.77
C ASN A 104 4.32 7.51 -7.72
N VAL A 105 3.13 7.35 -8.27
CA VAL A 105 2.10 8.41 -8.38
C VAL A 105 0.90 8.05 -7.52
N ALA A 106 0.50 9.01 -6.67
CA ALA A 106 -0.78 9.02 -5.95
C ALA A 106 -1.63 10.20 -6.45
N GLU A 107 -2.70 10.48 -5.73
CA GLU A 107 -3.70 11.49 -6.10
C GLU A 107 -3.28 12.93 -5.74
N ARG A 108 -4.12 13.90 -6.16
CA ARG A 108 -4.08 15.33 -5.77
C ARG A 108 -2.69 15.97 -6.00
N MET A 109 -2.11 16.57 -4.96
CA MET A 109 -0.81 17.23 -5.05
C MET A 109 0.36 16.30 -5.44
N SER A 110 0.19 14.99 -5.32
CA SER A 110 1.18 14.04 -5.85
C SER A 110 1.27 14.10 -7.37
N LEU A 111 0.15 14.25 -8.08
CA LEU A 111 0.13 14.42 -9.54
C LEU A 111 0.94 15.64 -9.98
N VAL A 112 0.77 16.78 -9.32
CA VAL A 112 1.48 18.01 -9.65
C VAL A 112 2.99 17.83 -9.48
N ARG A 113 3.42 17.33 -8.30
CA ARG A 113 4.85 17.13 -8.02
C ARG A 113 5.49 16.11 -8.96
N LYS A 114 4.79 14.99 -9.20
CA LYS A 114 5.30 13.93 -10.08
C LYS A 114 5.27 14.35 -11.55
N GLY A 115 4.27 15.13 -11.96
CA GLY A 115 4.23 15.75 -13.28
C GLY A 115 5.44 16.65 -13.55
N ALA A 116 5.80 17.50 -12.59
CA ALA A 116 7.00 18.33 -12.69
C ALA A 116 8.30 17.49 -12.75
N LEU A 117 8.41 16.44 -11.93
CA LEU A 117 9.55 15.54 -11.96
C LEU A 117 9.66 14.80 -13.31
N ILE A 118 8.54 14.28 -13.84
CA ILE A 118 8.49 13.60 -15.15
C ILE A 118 8.89 14.56 -16.27
N ALA A 119 8.40 15.80 -16.24
CA ALA A 119 8.79 16.83 -17.19
C ALA A 119 10.31 17.13 -17.12
N ALA A 120 10.87 17.23 -15.92
CA ALA A 120 12.32 17.40 -15.72
C ALA A 120 13.11 16.19 -16.26
N CYS A 121 12.64 14.96 -16.01
CA CYS A 121 13.25 13.76 -16.59
C CYS A 121 13.23 13.81 -18.13
N ARG A 122 12.11 14.23 -18.73
CA ARG A 122 11.96 14.38 -20.17
C ARG A 122 12.96 15.38 -20.76
N MET A 123 13.11 16.53 -20.11
CA MET A 123 14.08 17.57 -20.53
C MET A 123 15.54 17.10 -20.41
N LEU A 124 15.83 16.22 -19.46
CA LEU A 124 17.16 15.64 -19.22
C LEU A 124 17.39 14.33 -20.00
N GLU A 125 16.43 13.92 -20.82
CA GLU A 125 16.49 12.63 -21.53
C GLU A 125 16.76 11.44 -20.61
N VAL A 126 16.10 11.44 -19.43
CA VAL A 126 16.14 10.34 -18.47
C VAL A 126 14.88 9.49 -18.66
N PRO A 127 14.99 8.18 -18.90
CA PRO A 127 13.81 7.33 -19.07
C PRO A 127 13.03 7.21 -17.77
N VAL A 128 11.69 7.17 -17.89
CA VAL A 128 10.76 7.13 -16.76
C VAL A 128 9.82 5.95 -16.93
N VAL A 129 9.63 5.19 -15.85
CA VAL A 129 8.50 4.30 -15.64
C VAL A 129 7.59 4.94 -14.58
N LEU A 130 6.31 5.13 -14.90
CA LEU A 130 5.31 5.64 -13.97
C LEU A 130 4.58 4.46 -13.33
N HIS A 131 4.46 4.44 -12.00
CA HIS A 131 3.70 3.44 -11.28
C HIS A 131 2.53 4.10 -10.52
N LEU A 132 1.32 3.76 -10.92
CA LEU A 132 0.09 4.35 -10.40
C LEU A 132 -0.41 3.59 -9.17
N HIS A 133 -0.40 4.27 -8.02
CA HIS A 133 -0.91 3.74 -6.74
C HIS A 133 -2.21 4.43 -6.28
N ALA A 134 -2.77 5.31 -7.11
CA ALA A 134 -3.93 6.12 -6.76
C ALA A 134 -5.24 5.34 -6.96
N ALA A 135 -5.95 5.04 -5.86
CA ALA A 135 -7.25 4.41 -5.91
C ALA A 135 -8.32 5.32 -6.55
N GLN A 136 -8.30 6.61 -6.20
CA GLN A 136 -9.35 7.59 -6.58
C GLN A 136 -8.96 8.49 -7.75
N LEU A 137 -7.92 8.14 -8.52
CA LEU A 137 -7.48 9.02 -9.61
C LEU A 137 -8.59 9.24 -10.64
N HIS A 138 -9.38 8.22 -10.95
CA HIS A 138 -10.47 8.31 -11.90
C HIS A 138 -11.56 9.32 -11.46
N HIS A 139 -11.93 9.35 -10.18
CA HIS A 139 -12.84 10.35 -9.63
C HIS A 139 -12.24 11.76 -9.69
N THR A 140 -10.99 11.89 -9.19
CA THR A 140 -10.27 13.18 -9.22
C THR A 140 -10.13 13.71 -10.64
N TYR A 141 -9.77 12.85 -11.60
CA TYR A 141 -9.57 13.21 -13.00
C TYR A 141 -10.87 13.69 -13.66
N ARG A 142 -11.98 12.94 -13.48
CA ARG A 142 -13.27 13.30 -14.05
C ARG A 142 -13.83 14.63 -13.52
N ALA A 143 -13.49 14.99 -12.27
CA ALA A 143 -13.86 16.27 -11.66
C ALA A 143 -12.99 17.45 -12.12
N LEU A 144 -11.88 17.22 -12.84
CA LEU A 144 -11.03 18.30 -13.33
C LEU A 144 -11.63 19.00 -14.56
N PRO A 145 -11.40 20.32 -14.74
CA PRO A 145 -11.73 21.00 -15.97
C PRO A 145 -10.89 20.49 -17.15
N ALA A 146 -11.41 20.59 -18.37
CA ALA A 146 -10.81 20.04 -19.57
C ALA A 146 -9.31 20.38 -19.79
N PRO A 147 -8.81 21.61 -19.53
CA PRO A 147 -7.38 21.92 -19.64
C PRO A 147 -6.53 21.13 -18.65
N ALA A 148 -7.02 20.94 -17.41
CA ALA A 148 -6.30 20.16 -16.40
C ALA A 148 -6.31 18.66 -16.73
N GLN A 149 -7.42 18.13 -17.26
CA GLN A 149 -7.46 16.77 -17.80
C GLN A 149 -6.46 16.57 -18.94
N ALA A 150 -6.34 17.55 -19.85
CA ALA A 150 -5.35 17.50 -20.94
C ALA A 150 -3.91 17.47 -20.39
N LEU A 151 -3.62 18.23 -19.33
CA LEU A 151 -2.31 18.22 -18.66
C LEU A 151 -2.02 16.86 -18.03
N VAL A 152 -2.99 16.23 -17.36
CA VAL A 152 -2.84 14.89 -16.79
C VAL A 152 -2.59 13.87 -17.90
N ARG A 153 -3.36 13.89 -18.99
CA ARG A 153 -3.11 13.01 -20.15
C ARG A 153 -1.69 13.19 -20.70
N ARG A 154 -1.24 14.44 -20.87
CA ARG A 154 0.12 14.73 -21.31
C ARG A 154 1.18 14.19 -20.36
N MET A 155 0.95 14.28 -19.06
CA MET A 155 1.84 13.71 -18.03
C MET A 155 1.96 12.19 -18.20
N PHE A 156 0.85 11.47 -18.39
CA PHE A 156 0.84 10.01 -18.56
C PHE A 156 1.37 9.57 -19.94
N ALA A 157 1.38 10.45 -20.92
CA ALA A 157 1.95 10.19 -22.24
C ALA A 157 3.48 10.26 -22.29
N MET A 158 4.14 10.90 -21.32
CA MET A 158 5.60 11.10 -21.32
C MET A 158 6.43 9.87 -20.88
N PRO A 159 6.03 9.06 -19.87
CA PRO A 159 6.79 7.90 -19.43
C PRO A 159 6.90 6.81 -20.51
N ALA A 160 7.97 6.03 -20.45
CA ALA A 160 8.19 4.89 -21.35
C ALA A 160 7.16 3.77 -21.10
N SER A 161 6.76 3.57 -19.84
CA SER A 161 5.71 2.63 -19.42
C SER A 161 4.90 3.18 -18.27
N CYS A 162 3.64 2.76 -18.19
CA CYS A 162 2.71 3.03 -17.10
C CYS A 162 2.33 1.72 -16.41
N VAL A 163 2.84 1.53 -15.20
CA VAL A 163 2.53 0.37 -14.35
C VAL A 163 1.28 0.68 -13.54
N VAL A 164 0.36 -0.27 -13.51
CA VAL A 164 -0.92 -0.20 -12.77
C VAL A 164 -1.15 -1.46 -11.93
N LEU A 165 -2.00 -1.37 -10.91
CA LEU A 165 -2.19 -2.44 -9.93
C LEU A 165 -3.16 -3.55 -10.38
N GLY A 166 -3.95 -3.30 -11.44
CA GLY A 166 -4.91 -4.27 -11.92
C GLY A 166 -5.66 -3.79 -13.16
N LYS A 167 -6.66 -4.56 -13.56
CA LYS A 167 -7.40 -4.35 -14.80
C LYS A 167 -8.22 -3.07 -14.80
N GLY A 168 -8.91 -2.76 -13.70
CA GLY A 168 -9.72 -1.53 -13.60
C GLY A 168 -8.87 -0.26 -13.79
N ALA A 169 -7.68 -0.22 -13.18
CA ALA A 169 -6.74 0.87 -13.36
C ALA A 169 -6.16 0.89 -14.79
N ALA A 170 -5.91 -0.28 -15.42
CA ALA A 170 -5.45 -0.37 -16.80
C ALA A 170 -6.49 0.19 -17.77
N ASP A 171 -7.74 -0.20 -17.62
CA ASP A 171 -8.86 0.27 -18.44
C ASP A 171 -9.02 1.81 -18.34
N PHE A 172 -8.95 2.36 -17.12
CA PHE A 172 -8.99 3.81 -16.92
C PHE A 172 -7.82 4.53 -17.61
N VAL A 173 -6.60 4.02 -17.45
CA VAL A 173 -5.38 4.61 -18.04
C VAL A 173 -5.42 4.53 -19.58
N ALA A 174 -5.92 3.43 -20.14
CA ALA A 174 -6.05 3.26 -21.59
C ALA A 174 -7.14 4.18 -22.17
N HIS A 175 -8.35 4.14 -21.63
CA HIS A 175 -9.50 4.78 -22.25
C HIS A 175 -9.62 6.28 -21.93
N GLU A 176 -9.37 6.66 -20.67
CA GLU A 176 -9.56 8.05 -20.24
C GLU A 176 -8.26 8.87 -20.32
N LEU A 177 -7.12 8.29 -19.92
CA LEU A 177 -5.83 8.96 -20.00
C LEU A 177 -5.15 8.78 -21.38
N ARG A 178 -5.71 7.91 -22.24
CA ARG A 178 -5.27 7.67 -23.63
C ARG A 178 -3.81 7.20 -23.72
N VAL A 179 -3.37 6.40 -22.76
CA VAL A 179 -2.06 5.73 -22.83
C VAL A 179 -2.21 4.51 -23.74
N PRO A 180 -1.32 4.32 -24.75
CA PRO A 180 -1.34 3.14 -25.61
C PRO A 180 -1.22 1.84 -24.81
N ALA A 181 -1.99 0.81 -25.17
CA ALA A 181 -2.08 -0.44 -24.43
C ALA A 181 -0.71 -1.15 -24.27
N GLU A 182 0.14 -1.06 -25.29
CA GLU A 182 1.50 -1.61 -25.28
C GLU A 182 2.45 -0.95 -24.26
N ARG A 183 2.04 0.19 -23.70
CA ARG A 183 2.79 0.90 -22.65
C ARG A 183 2.17 0.75 -21.27
N ILE A 184 1.09 -0.02 -21.15
CA ILE A 184 0.44 -0.29 -19.87
C ILE A 184 0.86 -1.68 -19.40
N GLU A 185 1.42 -1.75 -18.20
CA GLU A 185 1.85 -3.00 -17.58
C GLU A 185 1.12 -3.21 -16.26
N ILE A 186 0.46 -4.35 -16.10
CA ILE A 186 -0.22 -4.70 -14.85
C ILE A 186 0.79 -5.41 -13.95
N VAL A 187 1.08 -4.79 -12.81
CA VAL A 187 1.94 -5.38 -11.76
C VAL A 187 1.21 -5.27 -10.42
N ILE A 188 0.80 -6.40 -9.91
CA ILE A 188 0.13 -6.50 -8.62
C ILE A 188 1.19 -6.31 -7.52
N ASN A 189 0.88 -5.50 -6.50
CA ASN A 189 1.75 -5.32 -5.35
C ASN A 189 2.02 -6.65 -4.64
N GLY A 190 3.24 -6.81 -4.15
CA GLY A 190 3.64 -7.96 -3.35
C GLY A 190 4.03 -7.55 -1.92
N VAL A 191 3.88 -8.50 -1.01
CA VAL A 191 4.30 -8.36 0.38
C VAL A 191 5.19 -9.55 0.78
N PRO A 192 6.13 -9.35 1.74
CA PRO A 192 7.01 -10.43 2.17
C PRO A 192 6.25 -11.54 2.89
N GLU A 193 6.79 -12.74 2.85
CA GLU A 193 6.37 -13.84 3.72
C GLU A 193 6.55 -13.46 5.19
N PRO A 194 5.61 -13.86 6.07
CA PRO A 194 5.72 -13.61 7.49
C PRO A 194 6.95 -14.27 8.10
N LYS A 195 7.68 -13.52 8.93
CA LYS A 195 8.82 -14.07 9.68
C LYS A 195 8.39 -14.94 10.87
N ALA A 196 7.21 -14.67 11.43
CA ALA A 196 6.65 -15.40 12.55
C ALA A 196 5.47 -16.25 12.11
N ALA A 197 5.41 -17.49 12.61
CA ALA A 197 4.24 -18.34 12.42
C ALA A 197 3.02 -17.73 13.12
N ARG A 198 1.86 -17.89 12.51
CA ARG A 198 0.59 -17.57 13.15
C ARG A 198 0.29 -18.59 14.25
N ARG A 199 -0.39 -18.17 15.32
CA ARG A 199 -0.86 -19.11 16.34
C ARG A 199 -1.80 -20.16 15.73
N ALA A 200 -1.70 -21.38 16.25
CA ALA A 200 -2.44 -22.52 15.69
C ALA A 200 -3.93 -22.54 16.07
N ALA A 201 -4.28 -22.07 17.28
CA ALA A 201 -5.64 -22.13 17.80
C ALA A 201 -6.24 -20.74 18.06
N MET A 202 -7.55 -20.61 17.80
CA MET A 202 -8.32 -19.43 18.17
C MET A 202 -8.52 -19.42 19.69
N PRO A 203 -8.30 -18.28 20.38
CA PRO A 203 -8.54 -18.15 21.81
C PRO A 203 -10.05 -18.09 22.12
N ALA A 204 -10.39 -18.19 23.40
CA ALA A 204 -11.76 -18.01 23.87
C ALA A 204 -12.34 -16.62 23.51
N VAL A 205 -11.49 -15.59 23.47
CA VAL A 205 -11.83 -14.23 22.99
C VAL A 205 -11.15 -14.02 21.64
N PRO A 206 -11.87 -14.12 20.51
CA PRO A 206 -11.32 -13.91 19.18
C PRO A 206 -10.75 -12.51 19.00
N HIS A 207 -9.68 -12.40 18.23
CA HIS A 207 -9.01 -11.15 17.90
C HIS A 207 -9.27 -10.72 16.47
N VAL A 208 -10.06 -9.67 16.31
CA VAL A 208 -10.33 -9.00 15.05
C VAL A 208 -9.36 -7.82 14.88
N VAL A 209 -8.77 -7.67 13.71
CA VAL A 209 -7.80 -6.62 13.40
C VAL A 209 -8.26 -5.79 12.22
N PHE A 210 -8.11 -4.49 12.32
CA PHE A 210 -8.19 -3.54 11.21
C PHE A 210 -6.82 -2.89 11.02
N LEU A 211 -6.33 -2.83 9.78
CA LEU A 211 -5.07 -2.19 9.42
C LEU A 211 -5.31 -1.09 8.39
N GLY A 212 -5.02 0.15 8.75
CA GLY A 212 -5.13 1.27 7.82
C GLY A 212 -5.36 2.59 8.51
N ASN A 213 -5.26 3.68 7.75
CA ASN A 213 -5.52 5.01 8.27
C ASN A 213 -7.00 5.14 8.70
N LEU A 214 -7.25 5.54 9.94
CA LEU A 214 -8.59 5.69 10.49
C LEU A 214 -9.32 6.83 9.77
N SER A 215 -10.32 6.49 8.98
CA SER A 215 -11.09 7.43 8.16
C SER A 215 -12.44 6.85 7.76
N GLU A 216 -13.39 7.71 7.37
CA GLU A 216 -14.68 7.27 6.83
C GLU A 216 -14.49 6.44 5.57
N ARG A 217 -13.57 6.83 4.68
CA ARG A 217 -13.25 6.07 3.47
C ARG A 217 -12.87 4.61 3.74
N LYS A 218 -12.27 4.34 4.90
CA LYS A 218 -11.89 2.99 5.33
C LYS A 218 -12.99 2.26 6.10
N GLY A 219 -14.17 2.87 6.26
CA GLY A 219 -15.33 2.26 6.90
C GLY A 219 -15.18 2.05 8.41
N VAL A 220 -14.33 2.85 9.08
CA VAL A 220 -14.07 2.68 10.54
C VAL A 220 -15.34 2.91 11.36
N SER A 221 -16.17 3.92 11.00
CA SER A 221 -17.44 4.15 11.65
C SER A 221 -18.38 2.95 11.52
N ASP A 222 -18.42 2.32 10.34
CA ASP A 222 -19.30 1.18 10.11
C ASP A 222 -18.83 -0.07 10.86
N LEU A 223 -17.51 -0.26 10.97
CA LEU A 223 -16.92 -1.34 11.76
C LEU A 223 -17.23 -1.18 13.24
N LEU A 224 -17.15 0.04 13.80
CA LEU A 224 -17.52 0.30 15.18
C LEU A 224 -19.02 0.08 15.43
N ARG A 225 -19.89 0.54 14.51
CA ARG A 225 -21.34 0.26 14.59
C ARG A 225 -21.63 -1.23 14.48
N ALA A 226 -20.87 -1.98 13.68
CA ALA A 226 -21.01 -3.43 13.57
C ALA A 226 -20.78 -4.14 14.91
N LEU A 227 -19.86 -3.67 15.77
CA LEU A 227 -19.64 -4.24 17.09
C LEU A 227 -20.85 -4.08 18.01
N ASN A 228 -21.62 -3.00 17.87
CA ASN A 228 -22.85 -2.76 18.65
C ASN A 228 -24.09 -3.47 18.06
N HIS A 229 -23.95 -4.14 16.91
CA HIS A 229 -25.06 -4.88 16.31
C HIS A 229 -25.43 -6.11 17.18
N PRO A 230 -26.74 -6.45 17.36
CA PRO A 230 -27.19 -7.56 18.22
C PRO A 230 -26.49 -8.89 17.97
N VAL A 231 -26.07 -9.17 16.75
CA VAL A 231 -25.36 -10.40 16.37
C VAL A 231 -23.96 -10.50 17.00
N LEU A 232 -23.36 -9.38 17.39
CA LEU A 232 -22.02 -9.28 17.99
C LEU A 232 -22.01 -8.69 19.40
N SER A 233 -23.08 -8.02 19.85
CA SER A 233 -23.12 -7.32 21.13
C SER A 233 -22.80 -8.25 22.32
N ASP A 234 -23.34 -9.47 22.30
CA ASP A 234 -23.16 -10.45 23.37
C ASP A 234 -21.95 -11.38 23.17
N ARG A 235 -21.20 -11.20 22.05
CA ARG A 235 -20.02 -12.01 21.78
C ARG A 235 -18.78 -11.37 22.37
N GLN A 236 -18.03 -12.14 23.14
CA GLN A 236 -16.70 -11.72 23.55
C GLN A 236 -15.77 -11.77 22.34
N LEU A 237 -15.32 -10.60 21.91
CA LEU A 237 -14.28 -10.43 20.90
C LEU A 237 -13.52 -9.13 21.16
N ARG A 238 -12.27 -9.05 20.74
CA ARG A 238 -11.45 -7.85 20.78
C ARG A 238 -11.20 -7.33 19.36
N LEU A 239 -11.41 -6.03 19.14
CA LEU A 239 -11.02 -5.34 17.92
C LEU A 239 -9.79 -4.47 18.18
N THR A 240 -8.73 -4.66 17.40
CA THR A 240 -7.58 -3.74 17.38
C THR A 240 -7.59 -2.94 16.09
N LEU A 241 -7.63 -1.60 16.20
CA LEU A 241 -7.51 -0.66 15.10
C LEU A 241 -6.08 -0.12 15.06
N ALA A 242 -5.30 -0.50 14.03
CA ALA A 242 -3.91 -0.09 13.88
C ALA A 242 -3.73 0.77 12.63
N GLY A 243 -3.34 2.03 12.83
CA GLY A 243 -3.10 3.03 11.80
C GLY A 243 -3.20 4.45 12.34
N GLY A 244 -2.69 5.40 11.57
CA GLY A 244 -2.85 6.83 11.87
C GLY A 244 -4.28 7.30 11.57
N GLY A 245 -4.50 8.60 11.67
CA GLY A 245 -5.79 9.25 11.41
C GLY A 245 -6.39 9.87 12.68
N ASP A 246 -7.68 10.11 12.64
CA ASP A 246 -8.41 10.78 13.73
C ASP A 246 -8.83 9.78 14.82
N VAL A 247 -7.86 9.37 15.64
CA VAL A 247 -8.06 8.40 16.72
C VAL A 247 -9.09 8.91 17.74
N GLU A 248 -9.05 10.20 18.07
CA GLU A 248 -9.93 10.82 19.05
C GLU A 248 -11.40 10.75 18.62
N LYS A 249 -11.68 11.05 17.35
CA LYS A 249 -13.01 10.93 16.76
C LYS A 249 -13.58 9.51 16.91
N TYR A 250 -12.79 8.49 16.56
CA TYR A 250 -13.26 7.10 16.57
C TYR A 250 -13.31 6.52 17.98
N ALA A 251 -12.47 6.98 18.92
CA ALA A 251 -12.57 6.64 20.33
C ALA A 251 -13.85 7.22 20.94
N ALA A 252 -14.21 8.47 20.61
CA ALA A 252 -15.47 9.07 21.02
C ALA A 252 -16.67 8.30 20.47
N LEU A 253 -16.64 7.90 19.19
CA LEU A 253 -17.70 7.08 18.59
C LEU A 253 -17.81 5.70 19.27
N ALA A 254 -16.68 5.05 19.59
CA ALA A 254 -16.69 3.77 20.30
C ALA A 254 -17.31 3.91 21.71
N HIS A 255 -17.06 5.03 22.39
CA HIS A 255 -17.68 5.35 23.67
C HIS A 255 -19.19 5.59 23.54
N GLU A 256 -19.61 6.38 22.56
CA GLU A 256 -21.05 6.63 22.27
C GLU A 256 -21.80 5.33 21.97
N LEU A 257 -21.18 4.41 21.24
CA LEU A 257 -21.74 3.10 20.90
C LEU A 257 -21.66 2.07 22.06
N GLY A 258 -21.00 2.39 23.18
CA GLY A 258 -20.84 1.47 24.31
C GLY A 258 -19.93 0.27 24.01
N VAL A 259 -18.96 0.40 23.10
CA VAL A 259 -18.05 -0.69 22.68
C VAL A 259 -16.58 -0.47 23.04
N SER A 260 -16.28 0.58 23.82
CA SER A 260 -14.90 0.98 24.15
C SER A 260 -14.06 -0.10 24.83
N ASP A 261 -14.67 -0.94 25.65
CA ASP A 261 -14.04 -2.05 26.36
C ASP A 261 -13.57 -3.19 25.44
N ARG A 262 -14.10 -3.23 24.24
CA ARG A 262 -13.79 -4.24 23.20
C ARG A 262 -12.86 -3.71 22.12
N VAL A 263 -12.52 -2.40 22.11
CA VAL A 263 -11.75 -1.73 21.06
C VAL A 263 -10.43 -1.19 21.59
N GLU A 264 -9.35 -1.56 20.92
CA GLU A 264 -8.02 -1.04 21.19
C GLU A 264 -7.52 -0.20 20.00
N PHE A 265 -7.15 1.06 20.26
CA PHE A 265 -6.55 1.96 19.27
C PHE A 265 -5.04 1.96 19.43
N LYS A 266 -4.33 1.35 18.46
CA LYS A 266 -2.86 1.26 18.48
C LYS A 266 -2.14 2.50 17.92
N GLY A 267 -2.88 3.40 17.25
CA GLY A 267 -2.25 4.45 16.46
C GLY A 267 -1.41 3.88 15.30
N TRP A 268 -0.44 4.64 14.85
CA TRP A 268 0.45 4.18 13.79
C TRP A 268 1.27 2.96 14.23
N ALA A 269 1.27 1.91 13.41
CA ALA A 269 1.96 0.66 13.69
C ALA A 269 3.11 0.44 12.68
N ASP A 270 4.30 0.15 13.20
CA ASP A 270 5.44 -0.24 12.39
C ASP A 270 5.27 -1.67 11.81
N PRO A 271 6.07 -2.07 10.81
CA PRO A 271 5.97 -3.39 10.20
C PRO A 271 6.07 -4.57 11.18
N ALA A 272 6.90 -4.43 12.23
CA ALA A 272 7.05 -5.47 13.25
C ALA A 272 5.79 -5.59 14.11
N THR A 273 5.17 -4.48 14.47
CA THR A 273 3.89 -4.44 15.18
C THR A 273 2.76 -5.00 14.33
N VAL A 274 2.68 -4.63 13.04
CA VAL A 274 1.70 -5.20 12.10
C VAL A 274 1.87 -6.72 12.01
N GLY A 275 3.10 -7.22 11.87
CA GLY A 275 3.38 -8.66 11.84
C GLY A 275 2.94 -9.37 13.14
N ARG A 276 3.19 -8.79 14.31
CA ARG A 276 2.72 -9.33 15.60
C ARG A 276 1.18 -9.33 15.69
N LEU A 277 0.52 -8.27 15.27
CA LEU A 277 -0.94 -8.22 15.25
C LEU A 277 -1.53 -9.31 14.35
N LEU A 278 -1.04 -9.42 13.12
CA LEU A 278 -1.52 -10.42 12.17
C LEU A 278 -1.21 -11.86 12.60
N SER A 279 -0.05 -12.12 13.24
CA SER A 279 0.25 -13.47 13.76
C SER A 279 -0.69 -13.91 14.89
N GLN A 280 -1.35 -12.96 15.56
CA GLN A 280 -2.31 -13.17 16.64
C GLN A 280 -3.78 -12.95 16.22
N ALA A 281 -4.02 -12.50 14.99
CA ALA A 281 -5.36 -12.21 14.50
C ALA A 281 -6.12 -13.50 14.13
N ASP A 282 -7.42 -13.53 14.41
CA ASP A 282 -8.35 -14.54 13.91
C ASP A 282 -9.05 -14.08 12.64
N LEU A 283 -9.20 -12.74 12.51
CA LEU A 283 -9.90 -12.12 11.40
C LEU A 283 -9.31 -10.74 11.11
N LEU A 284 -9.08 -10.44 9.84
CA LEU A 284 -8.82 -9.09 9.34
C LEU A 284 -10.10 -8.54 8.72
N VAL A 285 -10.51 -7.33 9.13
CA VAL A 285 -11.70 -6.66 8.59
C VAL A 285 -11.29 -5.33 7.96
N LEU A 286 -11.62 -5.13 6.68
CA LEU A 286 -11.35 -3.89 5.95
C LEU A 286 -12.58 -3.47 5.12
N PRO A 287 -13.57 -2.78 5.73
CA PRO A 287 -14.85 -2.45 5.09
C PRO A 287 -14.79 -1.11 4.35
N SER A 288 -13.78 -0.92 3.54
CA SER A 288 -13.49 0.34 2.85
C SER A 288 -14.53 0.69 1.79
N TYR A 289 -14.78 1.97 1.59
CA TYR A 289 -15.60 2.49 0.50
C TYR A 289 -14.85 2.58 -0.83
N ASP A 290 -13.52 2.70 -0.76
CA ASP A 290 -12.68 2.85 -1.94
C ASP A 290 -11.24 2.40 -1.64
N GLU A 291 -10.70 1.57 -2.53
CA GLU A 291 -9.33 1.06 -2.49
C GLU A 291 -8.75 0.92 -3.91
N GLY A 292 -7.43 0.87 -4.00
CA GLY A 292 -6.79 0.22 -5.14
C GLY A 292 -6.71 -1.28 -4.87
N LEU A 293 -5.53 -1.73 -4.47
CA LEU A 293 -5.32 -3.06 -3.88
C LEU A 293 -4.59 -2.86 -2.54
N PRO A 294 -5.29 -2.96 -1.40
CA PRO A 294 -4.75 -2.57 -0.10
C PRO A 294 -3.72 -3.59 0.42
N LEU A 295 -2.53 -3.12 0.79
CA LEU A 295 -1.48 -3.98 1.35
C LEU A 295 -1.93 -4.72 2.60
N ALA A 296 -2.81 -4.12 3.41
CA ALA A 296 -3.37 -4.76 4.60
C ALA A 296 -4.03 -6.11 4.29
N ILE A 297 -4.77 -6.21 3.18
CA ILE A 297 -5.35 -7.48 2.73
C ILE A 297 -4.23 -8.45 2.34
N LEU A 298 -3.28 -8.03 1.52
CA LEU A 298 -2.17 -8.89 1.09
C LEU A 298 -1.34 -9.40 2.28
N GLU A 299 -1.09 -8.53 3.28
CA GLU A 299 -0.41 -8.89 4.53
C GLU A 299 -1.24 -9.89 5.36
N GLY A 300 -2.57 -9.69 5.42
CA GLY A 300 -3.49 -10.66 6.08
C GLY A 300 -3.45 -12.04 5.42
N LEU A 301 -3.54 -12.08 4.08
CA LEU A 301 -3.46 -13.32 3.31
C LEU A 301 -2.10 -14.01 3.48
N ALA A 302 -0.99 -13.26 3.47
CA ALA A 302 0.34 -13.78 3.72
C ALA A 302 0.44 -14.49 5.07
N HIS A 303 -0.17 -13.92 6.12
CA HIS A 303 -0.23 -14.52 7.45
C HIS A 303 -1.25 -15.66 7.56
N GLY A 304 -2.02 -15.97 6.53
CA GLY A 304 -3.09 -16.95 6.57
C GLY A 304 -4.24 -16.51 7.51
N VAL A 305 -4.52 -15.22 7.60
CA VAL A 305 -5.64 -14.67 8.36
C VAL A 305 -6.87 -14.63 7.45
N ALA A 306 -8.02 -15.06 7.94
CA ALA A 306 -9.28 -14.89 7.22
C ALA A 306 -9.59 -13.40 7.02
N VAL A 307 -10.10 -13.03 5.86
CA VAL A 307 -10.35 -11.62 5.49
C VAL A 307 -11.83 -11.38 5.26
N VAL A 308 -12.38 -10.35 5.91
CA VAL A 308 -13.67 -9.74 5.57
C VAL A 308 -13.40 -8.36 4.98
N CYS A 309 -13.85 -8.12 3.76
CA CYS A 309 -13.61 -6.85 3.08
C CYS A 309 -14.74 -6.49 2.11
N THR A 310 -14.71 -5.28 1.59
CA THR A 310 -15.63 -4.82 0.54
C THR A 310 -15.04 -5.09 -0.85
N PRO A 311 -15.87 -5.47 -1.85
CA PRO A 311 -15.42 -5.73 -3.21
C PRO A 311 -15.25 -4.42 -4.01
N VAL A 312 -14.32 -3.55 -3.56
CA VAL A 312 -14.05 -2.26 -4.21
C VAL A 312 -12.68 -2.23 -4.88
N GLY A 313 -12.49 -1.38 -5.87
CA GLY A 313 -11.24 -1.24 -6.62
C GLY A 313 -10.82 -2.52 -7.33
N GLU A 314 -9.58 -2.95 -7.10
CA GLU A 314 -9.06 -4.18 -7.70
C GLU A 314 -9.37 -5.45 -6.88
N ILE A 315 -9.95 -5.32 -5.68
CA ILE A 315 -10.27 -6.46 -4.80
C ILE A 315 -11.11 -7.52 -5.51
N PRO A 316 -12.26 -7.22 -6.17
CA PRO A 316 -13.10 -8.24 -6.80
C PRO A 316 -12.47 -8.88 -8.04
N HIS A 317 -11.37 -8.34 -8.55
CA HIS A 317 -10.62 -8.92 -9.66
C HIS A 317 -9.59 -9.97 -9.22
N VAL A 318 -9.25 -9.98 -7.93
CA VAL A 318 -8.22 -10.88 -7.38
C VAL A 318 -8.72 -11.77 -6.24
N LEU A 319 -9.78 -11.36 -5.53
CA LEU A 319 -10.41 -12.15 -4.48
C LEU A 319 -11.79 -12.65 -4.91
N THR A 320 -12.21 -13.79 -4.35
CA THR A 320 -13.51 -14.40 -4.62
C THR A 320 -14.24 -14.62 -3.29
N ASP A 321 -15.49 -14.10 -3.22
CA ASP A 321 -16.35 -14.26 -2.05
C ASP A 321 -16.59 -15.71 -1.69
N GLY A 322 -16.50 -16.02 -0.39
CA GLY A 322 -16.66 -17.36 0.15
C GLY A 322 -15.55 -18.35 -0.20
N VAL A 323 -14.54 -17.95 -0.99
CA VAL A 323 -13.41 -18.81 -1.40
C VAL A 323 -12.12 -18.43 -0.67
N ASN A 324 -11.68 -17.19 -0.77
CA ASN A 324 -10.45 -16.68 -0.17
C ASN A 324 -10.62 -15.35 0.59
N ALA A 325 -11.83 -14.78 0.57
CA ALA A 325 -12.27 -13.67 1.40
C ALA A 325 -13.79 -13.80 1.63
N SER A 326 -14.33 -13.06 2.60
CA SER A 326 -15.78 -12.87 2.75
C SER A 326 -16.11 -11.41 2.42
N PHE A 327 -17.03 -11.21 1.46
CA PHE A 327 -17.37 -9.85 1.00
C PHE A 327 -18.57 -9.30 1.78
N VAL A 328 -18.49 -7.98 2.01
CA VAL A 328 -19.56 -7.16 2.59
C VAL A 328 -19.76 -5.91 1.73
N GLN A 329 -20.94 -5.30 1.77
CA GLN A 329 -21.15 -4.05 1.04
C GLN A 329 -20.58 -2.85 1.81
N PRO A 330 -20.01 -1.84 1.13
CA PRO A 330 -19.61 -0.59 1.79
C PRO A 330 -20.81 0.06 2.52
N GLY A 331 -20.60 0.49 3.77
CA GLY A 331 -21.64 1.13 4.59
C GLY A 331 -22.65 0.18 5.24
N ASP A 332 -22.61 -1.12 4.95
CA ASP A 332 -23.50 -2.11 5.58
C ASP A 332 -22.93 -2.62 6.92
N SER A 333 -23.07 -1.84 7.99
CA SER A 333 -22.62 -2.21 9.33
C SER A 333 -23.24 -3.52 9.81
N ALA A 334 -24.50 -3.80 9.46
CA ALA A 334 -25.17 -5.05 9.80
C ALA A 334 -24.57 -6.24 9.03
N GLY A 335 -24.26 -6.06 7.75
CA GLY A 335 -23.55 -7.04 6.94
C GLY A 335 -22.16 -7.34 7.46
N ILE A 336 -21.40 -6.31 7.87
CA ILE A 336 -20.10 -6.46 8.51
C ILE A 336 -20.24 -7.31 9.79
N ALA A 337 -21.22 -6.99 10.64
CA ALA A 337 -21.47 -7.76 11.87
C ALA A 337 -21.78 -9.23 11.59
N ARG A 338 -22.68 -9.48 10.64
CA ARG A 338 -23.04 -10.88 10.22
C ARG A 338 -21.84 -11.64 9.65
N ALA A 339 -21.02 -10.98 8.81
CA ALA A 339 -19.84 -11.63 8.23
C ALA A 339 -18.79 -11.97 9.31
N ILE A 340 -18.50 -11.05 10.24
CA ILE A 340 -17.62 -11.32 11.39
C ILE A 340 -18.16 -12.51 12.19
N ALA A 341 -19.44 -12.48 12.57
CA ALA A 341 -20.08 -13.54 13.37
C ALA A 341 -20.02 -14.90 12.66
N ARG A 342 -20.29 -14.93 11.34
CA ARG A 342 -20.27 -16.14 10.52
C ARG A 342 -18.87 -16.75 10.47
N VAL A 343 -17.85 -15.95 10.12
CA VAL A 343 -16.47 -16.48 9.99
C VAL A 343 -15.92 -16.95 11.34
N LEU A 344 -16.24 -16.27 12.44
CA LEU A 344 -15.78 -16.67 13.78
C LEU A 344 -16.54 -17.89 14.31
N ALA A 345 -17.79 -18.13 13.90
CA ALA A 345 -18.60 -19.25 14.36
C ALA A 345 -18.46 -20.52 13.51
N ASP A 346 -17.96 -20.42 12.29
CA ASP A 346 -17.78 -21.53 11.35
C ASP A 346 -16.27 -21.80 11.12
N PRO A 347 -15.70 -22.79 11.85
CA PRO A 347 -14.29 -23.15 11.69
C PRO A 347 -13.95 -23.63 10.28
N GLY A 348 -14.88 -24.35 9.61
CA GLY A 348 -14.67 -24.86 8.26
C GLY A 348 -14.54 -23.75 7.24
N LEU A 349 -15.44 -22.75 7.27
CA LEU A 349 -15.36 -21.56 6.43
C LEU A 349 -14.07 -20.79 6.72
N ARG A 350 -13.77 -20.53 8.01
CA ARG A 350 -12.58 -19.77 8.39
C ARG A 350 -11.31 -20.43 7.87
N GLU A 351 -11.12 -21.71 8.11
CA GLU A 351 -9.95 -22.46 7.64
C GLU A 351 -9.86 -22.50 6.11
N GLN A 352 -10.99 -22.57 5.41
CA GLN A 352 -11.02 -22.47 3.95
C GLN A 352 -10.49 -21.11 3.48
N LEU A 353 -10.99 -19.99 4.06
CA LEU A 353 -10.55 -18.65 3.72
C LEU A 353 -9.06 -18.46 4.01
N GLU A 354 -8.58 -18.97 5.16
CA GLU A 354 -7.18 -18.91 5.58
C GLU A 354 -6.26 -19.66 4.62
N ARG A 355 -6.57 -20.91 4.28
CA ARG A 355 -5.77 -21.74 3.37
C ARG A 355 -5.74 -21.17 1.96
N ASN A 356 -6.93 -20.84 1.42
CA ASN A 356 -7.04 -20.36 0.05
C ASN A 356 -6.43 -18.94 -0.08
N GLY A 357 -6.60 -18.09 0.94
CA GLY A 357 -5.99 -16.77 0.98
C GLY A 357 -4.46 -16.84 1.00
N LYS A 358 -3.90 -17.74 1.81
CA LYS A 358 -2.45 -17.96 1.87
C LYS A 358 -1.89 -18.52 0.56
N ALA A 359 -2.57 -19.48 -0.06
CA ALA A 359 -2.19 -20.03 -1.35
C ALA A 359 -2.19 -18.94 -2.43
N LEU A 360 -3.22 -18.10 -2.45
CA LEU A 360 -3.33 -16.98 -3.37
C LEU A 360 -2.20 -15.93 -3.16
N HIS A 361 -1.82 -15.66 -1.90
CA HIS A 361 -0.66 -14.81 -1.61
C HIS A 361 0.61 -15.37 -2.26
N GLN A 362 0.90 -16.64 -2.07
CA GLN A 362 2.08 -17.30 -2.63
C GLN A 362 2.07 -17.29 -4.16
N GLU A 363 0.89 -17.48 -4.75
CA GLU A 363 0.73 -17.48 -6.21
C GLU A 363 0.85 -16.08 -6.84
N LEU A 364 0.18 -15.05 -6.27
CA LEU A 364 0.03 -13.75 -6.93
C LEU A 364 0.69 -12.59 -6.21
N PHE A 365 0.81 -12.64 -4.87
CA PHE A 365 1.13 -11.48 -4.04
C PHE A 365 2.47 -11.59 -3.30
N SER A 366 3.32 -12.56 -3.68
CA SER A 366 4.64 -12.69 -3.08
C SER A 366 5.54 -11.49 -3.48
N LEU A 367 6.39 -11.06 -2.54
CA LEU A 367 7.35 -9.99 -2.79
C LEU A 367 8.31 -10.35 -3.94
N GLU A 368 8.69 -11.61 -4.07
CA GLU A 368 9.57 -12.10 -5.14
C GLU A 368 8.93 -11.89 -6.51
N ARG A 369 7.66 -12.27 -6.68
CA ARG A 369 6.93 -12.08 -7.94
C ARG A 369 6.81 -10.60 -8.31
N PHE A 370 6.46 -9.76 -7.34
CA PHE A 370 6.38 -8.31 -7.51
C PHE A 370 7.73 -7.73 -7.94
N SER A 371 8.79 -8.01 -7.19
CA SER A 371 10.14 -7.47 -7.45
C SER A 371 10.70 -7.94 -8.79
N THR A 372 10.48 -9.22 -9.16
CA THR A 372 10.85 -9.77 -10.46
C THR A 372 10.11 -9.09 -11.61
N SER A 373 8.81 -8.83 -11.45
CA SER A 373 8.02 -8.11 -12.47
C SER A 373 8.52 -6.69 -12.67
N VAL A 374 8.78 -5.96 -11.59
CA VAL A 374 9.35 -4.60 -11.65
C VAL A 374 10.77 -4.62 -12.25
N ALA A 375 11.60 -5.59 -11.89
CA ALA A 375 12.95 -5.72 -12.45
C ALA A 375 12.95 -5.93 -13.96
N ARG A 376 12.03 -6.76 -14.50
CA ARG A 376 11.85 -6.94 -15.96
C ARG A 376 11.47 -5.64 -16.67
N ILE A 377 10.59 -4.83 -16.06
CA ILE A 377 10.21 -3.51 -16.57
C ILE A 377 11.42 -2.57 -16.58
N HIS A 378 12.18 -2.53 -15.48
CA HIS A 378 13.40 -1.74 -15.41
C HIS A 378 14.44 -2.18 -16.44
N GLN A 379 14.62 -3.48 -16.65
CA GLN A 379 15.52 -4.01 -17.66
C GLN A 379 15.12 -3.55 -19.07
N ARG A 380 13.83 -3.66 -19.40
CA ARG A 380 13.29 -3.28 -20.71
C ARG A 380 13.45 -1.79 -21.01
N HIS A 381 13.16 -0.93 -20.04
CA HIS A 381 13.07 0.51 -20.27
C HIS A 381 14.32 1.30 -19.86
N PHE A 382 15.18 0.75 -19.01
CA PHE A 382 16.38 1.42 -18.51
C PHE A 382 17.68 0.75 -18.98
N GLY A 383 17.59 -0.35 -19.72
CA GLY A 383 18.77 -1.06 -20.27
C GLY A 383 19.69 -1.57 -19.14
N THR A 384 19.11 -1.96 -18.01
CA THR A 384 19.85 -2.52 -16.89
C THR A 384 19.90 -4.03 -17.04
N SER A 385 20.93 -4.54 -17.72
CA SER A 385 21.20 -5.98 -17.72
C SER A 385 21.67 -6.42 -16.34
N GLY A 386 20.76 -7.01 -15.56
CA GLY A 386 21.18 -8.06 -14.66
C GLY A 386 21.79 -9.16 -15.54
N ARG A 387 22.88 -9.77 -15.14
CA ARG A 387 23.37 -10.98 -15.80
C ARG A 387 22.20 -11.94 -15.91
N ALA A 388 21.65 -12.06 -17.12
CA ALA A 388 20.75 -13.14 -17.43
C ALA A 388 21.50 -14.41 -17.04
N ALA A 389 20.91 -15.23 -16.21
CA ALA A 389 21.34 -16.59 -16.05
C ALA A 389 21.29 -17.22 -17.44
N ALA A 390 22.46 -17.34 -18.05
CA ALA A 390 22.70 -18.32 -19.09
C ALA A 390 22.64 -19.65 -18.33
N GLN A 391 21.53 -20.31 -18.39
CA GLN A 391 21.42 -21.75 -18.19
C GLN A 391 20.45 -22.25 -19.26
N ASP A 392 21.06 -22.96 -20.18
CA ASP A 392 20.47 -23.84 -21.18
C ASP A 392 19.46 -24.83 -20.62
#